data_1a75c238c3d99ee5384ba15037e4ef42
#
_entry.id   1a75c238c3d99ee5384ba15037e4ef42
#
_cell.length_a   1.000
_cell.length_b   1.000
_cell.length_c   1.000
_cell.angle_alpha   90.00
_cell.angle_beta   90.00
_cell.angle_gamma   90.00
#
_symmetry.space_group_name_H-M   'P 1'
#
loop_
_entity.id
_entity.type
_entity.pdbx_description
1 polymer ?
#
loop_
_entity_poly.entity_id
_entity_poly.type
_entity_poly.pdbx_seq_one_letter_code
_entity_poly.pdbx_strand_id
1 'polypeptide(L)'
;MFTLRFDMRAPDWAGPPADLYGAAIDMCAWAETRGAALAVLSEHHGAADGHLPAPLMLASAIAGRTRTLAILLAAVAIPLWDPVRLAEEMSVLDLISRGRVWYAFGVGHRREEFEHFGVDMTTRGRVADEMLAVLGPLVRGEVVSYRGRQVRVTPACATAGGPMVLIAGGSKAAARRAGTHGFGFVSQTALPGLKELYESECRAHGHEPGMIQFPVEGAPTTVFVAEDVDEAWDVLGPHLLHDAIMAASYRPGDDSVASISRADSVAALRAESGGPYRIFTPNEAVDYIRGGRLLPLHPLCGGVAPDVAWPYLRCAVAAAARAQG
;
A
#
# COMPACT_ATOMS: atom_id res chain seq x y z
N MET A 1 8.31 5.57 -15.48
CA MET A 1 7.95 5.85 -14.06
C MET A 1 7.81 4.55 -13.29
N PHE A 2 8.03 4.55 -11.98
CA PHE A 2 7.94 3.39 -11.10
C PHE A 2 7.36 3.77 -9.73
N THR A 3 6.92 2.78 -8.96
CA THR A 3 6.52 2.93 -7.57
C THR A 3 7.50 2.19 -6.67
N LEU A 4 7.61 2.63 -5.41
CA LEU A 4 8.34 1.92 -4.36
C LEU A 4 7.33 1.39 -3.35
N ARG A 5 7.39 0.11 -3.00
CA ARG A 5 6.58 -0.49 -1.94
C ARG A 5 7.48 -0.89 -0.78
N PHE A 6 6.98 -0.71 0.44
CA PHE A 6 7.67 -1.12 1.66
C PHE A 6 6.65 -1.72 2.64
N ASP A 7 6.87 -2.95 3.03
CA ASP A 7 6.14 -3.66 4.08
C ASP A 7 7.00 -3.91 5.32
N MET A 8 8.29 -3.65 5.23
CA MET A 8 9.30 -3.70 6.29
C MET A 8 9.49 -5.08 6.95
N ARG A 9 9.06 -6.16 6.29
CA ARG A 9 9.29 -7.52 6.78
C ARG A 9 10.77 -7.79 6.95
N ALA A 10 11.12 -8.38 8.09
CA ALA A 10 12.48 -8.75 8.45
C ALA A 10 12.44 -10.12 9.16
N PRO A 11 12.42 -11.24 8.42
CA PRO A 11 12.51 -12.56 9.05
C PRO A 11 13.82 -12.72 9.81
N ASP A 12 13.86 -13.62 10.79
CA ASP A 12 15.01 -13.81 11.72
C ASP A 12 16.35 -14.02 11.03
N TRP A 13 16.36 -14.57 9.82
CA TRP A 13 17.55 -14.78 9.02
C TRP A 13 17.95 -13.57 8.15
N ALA A 14 17.12 -12.53 8.10
CA ALA A 14 17.45 -11.25 7.44
C ALA A 14 18.29 -10.35 8.34
N GLY A 15 18.72 -9.22 7.79
CA GLY A 15 19.46 -8.23 8.55
C GLY A 15 18.62 -7.48 9.61
N PRO A 16 19.26 -6.62 10.42
CA PRO A 16 18.56 -5.87 11.46
C PRO A 16 17.44 -5.01 10.89
N PRO A 17 16.22 -5.02 11.47
CA PRO A 17 15.11 -4.19 11.00
C PRO A 17 15.45 -2.69 10.92
N ALA A 18 16.27 -2.18 11.83
CA ALA A 18 16.68 -0.76 11.83
C ALA A 18 17.34 -0.32 10.52
N ASP A 19 18.14 -1.20 9.91
CA ASP A 19 18.82 -0.91 8.65
C ASP A 19 17.82 -0.82 7.48
N LEU A 20 16.76 -1.64 7.51
CA LEU A 20 15.69 -1.61 6.51
C LEU A 20 14.92 -0.29 6.58
N TYR A 21 14.56 0.19 7.80
CA TYR A 21 13.85 1.46 7.95
C TYR A 21 14.68 2.65 7.48
N GLY A 22 15.97 2.69 7.83
CA GLY A 22 16.90 3.70 7.32
C GLY A 22 16.99 3.67 5.79
N ALA A 23 17.16 2.48 5.22
CA ALA A 23 17.25 2.30 3.78
C ALA A 23 15.97 2.71 3.05
N ALA A 24 14.79 2.38 3.57
CA ALA A 24 13.51 2.76 2.95
C ALA A 24 13.38 4.29 2.82
N ILE A 25 13.75 5.04 3.86
CA ILE A 25 13.75 6.50 3.85
C ILE A 25 14.75 7.04 2.80
N ASP A 26 15.96 6.51 2.79
CA ASP A 26 16.99 6.94 1.84
C ASP A 26 16.67 6.56 0.40
N MET A 27 16.10 5.37 0.15
CA MET A 27 15.63 4.95 -1.17
C MET A 27 14.53 5.86 -1.69
N CYS A 28 13.56 6.26 -0.85
CA CYS A 28 12.54 7.24 -1.22
C CYS A 28 13.14 8.60 -1.61
N ALA A 29 14.04 9.12 -0.79
CA ALA A 29 14.71 10.40 -1.06
C ALA A 29 15.56 10.36 -2.34
N TRP A 30 16.27 9.26 -2.57
CA TRP A 30 17.09 9.06 -3.76
C TRP A 30 16.25 8.91 -5.03
N ALA A 31 15.14 8.16 -4.94
CA ALA A 31 14.28 7.84 -6.08
C ALA A 31 13.39 9.01 -6.50
N GLU A 32 13.07 9.93 -5.59
CA GLU A 32 12.21 11.10 -5.84
C GLU A 32 12.64 11.90 -7.07
N THR A 33 13.95 12.15 -7.22
CA THR A 33 14.50 12.92 -8.35
C THR A 33 14.79 12.05 -9.58
N ARG A 34 14.38 10.78 -9.57
CA ARG A 34 14.70 9.76 -10.58
C ARG A 34 13.48 9.05 -11.16
N GLY A 35 12.30 9.68 -11.03
CA GLY A 35 11.07 9.21 -11.67
C GLY A 35 10.22 8.27 -10.80
N ALA A 36 10.47 8.21 -9.50
CA ALA A 36 9.52 7.58 -8.56
C ALA A 36 8.22 8.39 -8.55
N ALA A 37 7.11 7.73 -8.84
CA ALA A 37 5.79 8.35 -8.82
C ALA A 37 5.17 8.33 -7.42
N LEU A 38 5.42 7.24 -6.67
CA LEU A 38 4.70 6.96 -5.43
C LEU A 38 5.50 6.01 -4.54
N ALA A 39 5.53 6.29 -3.23
CA ALA A 39 5.88 5.30 -2.20
C ALA A 39 4.61 4.70 -1.61
N VAL A 40 4.53 3.37 -1.49
CA VAL A 40 3.38 2.64 -0.96
C VAL A 40 3.78 1.93 0.32
N LEU A 41 3.07 2.20 1.41
CA LEU A 41 3.29 1.59 2.71
C LEU A 41 2.05 0.79 3.11
N SER A 42 2.24 -0.46 3.55
CA SER A 42 1.15 -1.30 4.04
C SER A 42 1.12 -1.34 5.57
N GLU A 43 0.01 -1.79 6.15
CA GLU A 43 -0.17 -1.94 7.60
C GLU A 43 -0.58 -3.36 7.93
N HIS A 44 0.17 -4.00 8.84
CA HIS A 44 -0.22 -5.23 9.50
C HIS A 44 0.38 -5.30 10.91
N HIS A 45 -0.35 -5.91 11.84
CA HIS A 45 0.02 -5.95 13.25
C HIS A 45 0.32 -7.38 13.73
N GLY A 46 1.23 -7.51 14.71
CA GLY A 46 1.56 -8.78 15.33
C GLY A 46 2.15 -9.82 14.38
N ALA A 47 2.69 -9.39 13.25
CA ALA A 47 3.38 -10.28 12.32
C ALA A 47 4.75 -10.67 12.88
N ALA A 48 5.06 -11.97 12.89
CA ALA A 48 6.30 -12.49 13.46
C ALA A 48 7.55 -11.96 12.75
N ASP A 49 7.43 -11.61 11.47
CA ASP A 49 8.48 -11.04 10.64
C ASP A 49 8.52 -9.49 10.65
N GLY A 50 7.82 -8.86 11.59
CA GLY A 50 7.89 -7.41 11.77
C GLY A 50 7.25 -6.58 10.67
N HIS A 51 6.27 -7.13 9.92
CA HIS A 51 5.51 -6.33 8.94
C HIS A 51 5.08 -4.99 9.55
N LEU A 52 5.23 -3.91 8.80
CA LEU A 52 5.06 -2.51 9.21
C LEU A 52 3.76 -2.28 10.01
N PRO A 53 3.83 -2.02 11.33
CA PRO A 53 2.63 -1.84 12.15
C PRO A 53 2.18 -0.38 12.25
N ALA A 54 3.04 0.58 11.89
CA ALA A 54 2.79 2.01 12.06
C ALA A 54 3.16 2.80 10.79
N PRO A 55 2.38 2.67 9.71
CA PRO A 55 2.72 3.26 8.42
C PRO A 55 2.74 4.79 8.45
N LEU A 56 1.95 5.46 9.30
CA LEU A 56 1.98 6.92 9.43
C LEU A 56 3.32 7.42 9.97
N MET A 57 3.96 6.67 10.87
CA MET A 57 5.29 7.02 11.39
C MET A 57 6.37 6.98 10.31
N LEU A 58 6.39 5.90 9.51
CA LEU A 58 7.34 5.79 8.40
C LEU A 58 7.04 6.82 7.31
N ALA A 59 5.76 7.05 6.99
CA ALA A 59 5.34 8.09 6.06
C ALA A 59 5.81 9.49 6.48
N SER A 60 5.75 9.80 7.79
CA SER A 60 6.24 11.07 8.33
C SER A 60 7.74 11.24 8.12
N ALA A 61 8.54 10.19 8.38
CA ALA A 61 9.98 10.20 8.14
C ALA A 61 10.32 10.40 6.65
N ILE A 62 9.63 9.66 5.76
CA ILE A 62 9.79 9.82 4.30
C ILE A 62 9.37 11.22 3.86
N ALA A 63 8.23 11.72 4.34
CA ALA A 63 7.73 13.06 3.99
C ALA A 63 8.70 14.17 4.40
N GLY A 64 9.37 14.02 5.56
CA GLY A 64 10.39 14.95 6.04
C GLY A 64 11.68 14.96 5.19
N ARG A 65 11.98 13.84 4.50
CA ARG A 65 13.17 13.67 3.64
C ARG A 65 12.91 13.95 2.17
N THR A 66 11.66 14.04 1.76
CA THR A 66 11.22 14.23 0.37
C THR A 66 10.46 15.55 0.20
N ARG A 67 10.29 16.00 -1.04
CA ARG A 67 9.61 17.28 -1.36
C ARG A 67 8.42 17.11 -2.29
N THR A 68 8.46 16.15 -3.20
CA THR A 68 7.48 15.95 -4.28
C THR A 68 6.92 14.53 -4.33
N LEU A 69 7.63 13.55 -3.75
CA LEU A 69 7.20 12.15 -3.78
C LEU A 69 5.85 11.99 -3.06
N ALA A 70 4.86 11.47 -3.79
CA ALA A 70 3.59 11.07 -3.19
C ALA A 70 3.77 9.82 -2.33
N ILE A 71 2.97 9.69 -1.27
CA ILE A 71 3.01 8.55 -0.35
C ILE A 71 1.58 8.02 -0.21
N LEU A 72 1.38 6.73 -0.44
CA LEU A 72 0.10 6.05 -0.27
C LEU A 72 0.18 5.05 0.87
N LEU A 73 -0.67 5.20 1.87
CA LEU A 73 -0.86 4.20 2.91
C LEU A 73 -1.93 3.21 2.44
N ALA A 74 -1.54 1.99 2.05
CA ALA A 74 -2.44 1.02 1.42
C ALA A 74 -2.23 -0.42 1.95
N ALA A 75 -3.13 -0.86 2.84
CA ALA A 75 -4.28 -0.15 3.34
C ALA A 75 -4.17 0.05 4.85
N VAL A 76 -4.72 1.16 5.35
CA VAL A 76 -4.89 1.38 6.80
C VAL A 76 -6.15 0.65 7.26
N ALA A 77 -6.03 -0.22 8.26
CA ALA A 77 -7.14 -0.99 8.83
C ALA A 77 -7.93 -0.12 9.83
N ILE A 78 -8.77 0.78 9.31
CA ILE A 78 -9.40 1.83 10.14
C ILE A 78 -10.20 1.32 11.35
N PRO A 79 -10.83 0.13 11.38
CA PRO A 79 -11.53 -0.33 12.57
C PRO A 79 -10.64 -0.58 13.79
N LEU A 80 -9.30 -0.65 13.57
CA LEU A 80 -8.32 -0.80 14.63
C LEU A 80 -7.87 0.54 15.25
N TRP A 81 -8.37 1.66 14.73
CA TRP A 81 -8.00 3.02 15.14
C TRP A 81 -9.11 3.72 15.93
N ASP A 82 -8.75 4.66 16.79
CA ASP A 82 -9.67 5.70 17.25
C ASP A 82 -9.74 6.82 16.16
N PRO A 83 -10.92 7.24 15.72
CA PRO A 83 -11.05 8.20 14.63
C PRO A 83 -10.50 9.59 14.96
N VAL A 84 -10.55 10.01 16.24
CA VAL A 84 -9.99 11.30 16.65
C VAL A 84 -8.48 11.26 16.55
N ARG A 85 -7.87 10.18 17.08
CA ARG A 85 -6.42 9.99 17.01
C ARG A 85 -5.92 9.86 15.58
N LEU A 86 -6.62 9.10 14.75
CA LEU A 86 -6.26 8.97 13.33
C LEU A 86 -6.35 10.33 12.62
N ALA A 87 -7.41 11.12 12.85
CA ALA A 87 -7.57 12.44 12.26
C ALA A 87 -6.47 13.42 12.71
N GLU A 88 -6.03 13.38 13.98
CA GLU A 88 -4.89 14.17 14.47
C GLU A 88 -3.61 13.82 13.71
N GLU A 89 -3.30 12.53 13.59
CA GLU A 89 -2.11 12.05 12.89
C GLU A 89 -2.16 12.37 11.39
N MET A 90 -3.33 12.21 10.76
CA MET A 90 -3.55 12.61 9.36
C MET A 90 -3.31 14.11 9.16
N SER A 91 -3.81 14.95 10.07
CA SER A 91 -3.66 16.40 9.97
C SER A 91 -2.20 16.83 10.11
N VAL A 92 -1.49 16.28 11.10
CA VAL A 92 -0.06 16.58 11.28
C VAL A 92 0.76 16.09 10.09
N LEU A 93 0.47 14.89 9.58
CA LEU A 93 1.17 14.32 8.44
C LEU A 93 0.88 15.09 7.14
N ASP A 94 -0.34 15.62 6.96
CA ASP A 94 -0.69 16.51 5.86
C ASP A 94 0.15 17.79 5.87
N LEU A 95 0.31 18.41 7.04
CA LEU A 95 1.17 19.59 7.23
C LEU A 95 2.65 19.30 6.94
N ILE A 96 3.20 18.19 7.45
CA ILE A 96 4.59 17.78 7.21
C ILE A 96 4.81 17.51 5.73
N SER A 97 3.92 16.77 5.10
CA SER A 97 4.03 16.34 3.72
C SER A 97 3.61 17.41 2.70
N ARG A 98 2.92 18.45 3.14
CA ARG A 98 2.26 19.46 2.27
C ARG A 98 1.26 18.80 1.31
N GLY A 99 0.41 17.93 1.82
CA GLY A 99 -0.67 17.29 1.07
C GLY A 99 -0.26 16.13 0.16
N ARG A 100 0.94 15.55 0.35
CA ARG A 100 1.44 14.45 -0.50
C ARG A 100 1.05 13.07 -0.03
N VAL A 101 0.38 12.92 1.12
CA VAL A 101 0.00 11.61 1.66
C VAL A 101 -1.45 11.30 1.32
N TRP A 102 -1.66 10.12 0.77
CA TRP A 102 -2.95 9.56 0.40
C TRP A 102 -3.25 8.35 1.25
N TYR A 103 -4.51 8.08 1.47
CA TYR A 103 -4.95 7.00 2.35
C TYR A 103 -5.89 6.05 1.61
N ALA A 104 -5.54 4.76 1.58
CA ALA A 104 -6.47 3.71 1.20
C ALA A 104 -6.95 3.00 2.48
N PHE A 105 -8.20 3.19 2.85
CA PHE A 105 -8.78 2.60 4.04
C PHE A 105 -9.39 1.24 3.77
N GLY A 106 -8.98 0.25 4.57
CA GLY A 106 -9.53 -1.09 4.59
C GLY A 106 -10.29 -1.39 5.88
N VAL A 107 -11.09 -2.45 5.85
CA VAL A 107 -11.78 -2.93 7.06
C VAL A 107 -10.99 -3.97 7.85
N GLY A 108 -9.79 -4.35 7.38
CA GLY A 108 -9.02 -5.44 7.96
C GLY A 108 -9.58 -6.83 7.64
N HIS A 109 -8.73 -7.84 7.69
CA HIS A 109 -9.12 -9.22 7.36
C HIS A 109 -8.43 -10.30 8.21
N ARG A 110 -7.41 -9.93 9.01
CA ARG A 110 -6.70 -10.85 9.89
C ARG A 110 -7.33 -10.85 11.28
N ARG A 111 -7.85 -11.98 11.71
CA ARG A 111 -8.51 -12.15 13.03
C ARG A 111 -7.57 -11.79 14.19
N GLU A 112 -6.31 -12.20 14.10
CA GLU A 112 -5.28 -11.98 15.11
C GLU A 112 -5.07 -10.48 15.39
N GLU A 113 -5.18 -9.63 14.38
CA GLU A 113 -5.06 -8.17 14.53
C GLU A 113 -6.21 -7.62 15.37
N PHE A 114 -7.43 -8.06 15.10
CA PHE A 114 -8.61 -7.65 15.89
C PHE A 114 -8.54 -8.13 17.34
N GLU A 115 -8.07 -9.36 17.56
CA GLU A 115 -7.84 -9.91 18.92
C GLU A 115 -6.76 -9.12 19.65
N HIS A 116 -5.67 -8.76 18.97
CA HIS A 116 -4.57 -7.96 19.51
C HIS A 116 -5.03 -6.58 20.01
N PHE A 117 -5.95 -5.94 19.28
CA PHE A 117 -6.49 -4.63 19.65
C PHE A 117 -7.79 -4.70 20.48
N GLY A 118 -8.29 -5.89 20.78
CA GLY A 118 -9.53 -6.08 21.53
C GLY A 118 -10.78 -5.57 20.78
N VAL A 119 -10.75 -5.59 19.45
CA VAL A 119 -11.85 -5.13 18.61
C VAL A 119 -12.62 -6.33 18.07
N ASP A 120 -13.95 -6.26 18.10
CA ASP A 120 -14.80 -7.30 17.52
C ASP A 120 -14.78 -7.24 15.99
N MET A 121 -14.11 -8.21 15.37
CA MET A 121 -13.99 -8.32 13.91
C MET A 121 -15.33 -8.40 13.21
N THR A 122 -16.38 -8.94 13.84
CA THR A 122 -17.71 -9.06 13.22
C THR A 122 -18.36 -7.72 12.96
N THR A 123 -17.97 -6.69 13.70
CA THR A 123 -18.51 -5.32 13.60
C THR A 123 -17.67 -4.41 12.69
N ARG A 124 -16.55 -4.89 12.14
CA ARG A 124 -15.57 -4.05 11.43
C ARG A 124 -16.12 -3.18 10.31
N GLY A 125 -17.12 -3.69 9.56
CA GLY A 125 -17.77 -2.92 8.50
C GLY A 125 -18.55 -1.72 9.05
N ARG A 126 -19.36 -1.93 10.08
CA ARG A 126 -20.14 -0.87 10.75
C ARG A 126 -19.21 0.15 11.41
N VAL A 127 -18.18 -0.31 12.10
CA VAL A 127 -17.18 0.58 12.72
C VAL A 127 -16.48 1.43 11.66
N ALA A 128 -16.10 0.85 10.52
CA ALA A 128 -15.51 1.60 9.43
C ALA A 128 -16.46 2.69 8.89
N ASP A 129 -17.73 2.38 8.72
CA ASP A 129 -18.73 3.35 8.25
C ASP A 129 -18.93 4.49 9.27
N GLU A 130 -19.00 4.18 10.57
CA GLU A 130 -19.03 5.19 11.64
C GLU A 130 -17.79 6.10 11.64
N MET A 131 -16.60 5.54 11.43
CA MET A 131 -15.36 6.30 11.37
C MET A 131 -15.30 7.19 10.14
N LEU A 132 -15.62 6.68 8.97
CA LEU A 132 -15.58 7.46 7.72
C LEU A 132 -16.53 8.65 7.76
N ALA A 133 -17.67 8.52 8.43
CA ALA A 133 -18.63 9.62 8.59
C ALA A 133 -18.05 10.80 9.40
N VAL A 134 -17.10 10.57 10.30
CA VAL A 134 -16.52 11.63 11.14
C VAL A 134 -15.11 12.04 10.72
N LEU A 135 -14.33 11.17 10.07
CA LEU A 135 -12.95 11.48 9.69
C LEU A 135 -12.84 12.71 8.76
N GLY A 136 -13.68 12.77 7.73
CA GLY A 136 -13.68 13.91 6.80
C GLY A 136 -13.88 15.26 7.50
N PRO A 137 -14.98 15.47 8.26
CA PRO A 137 -15.16 16.66 9.07
C PRO A 137 -14.03 16.93 10.07
N LEU A 138 -13.51 15.89 10.76
CA LEU A 138 -12.42 16.05 11.74
C LEU A 138 -11.13 16.59 11.11
N VAL A 139 -10.69 16.06 9.96
CA VAL A 139 -9.49 16.55 9.30
C VAL A 139 -9.63 17.98 8.74
N ARG A 140 -10.87 18.44 8.52
CA ARG A 140 -11.16 19.84 8.20
C ARG A 140 -11.25 20.76 9.43
N GLY A 141 -11.09 20.22 10.66
CA GLY A 141 -11.16 20.98 11.90
C GLY A 141 -12.58 21.35 12.35
N GLU A 142 -13.59 20.64 11.81
CA GLU A 142 -14.98 20.84 12.19
C GLU A 142 -15.28 20.18 13.54
N VAL A 143 -16.31 20.69 14.24
CA VAL A 143 -16.84 20.06 15.45
C VAL A 143 -17.84 19.00 15.04
N VAL A 144 -17.62 17.76 15.50
CA VAL A 144 -18.53 16.64 15.24
C VAL A 144 -19.01 15.99 16.51
N SER A 145 -20.23 15.43 16.49
CA SER A 145 -20.73 14.59 17.57
C SER A 145 -20.31 13.14 17.30
N TYR A 146 -19.48 12.60 18.17
CA TYR A 146 -19.02 11.19 18.09
C TYR A 146 -19.20 10.48 19.43
N ARG A 147 -20.01 9.43 19.43
CA ARG A 147 -20.36 8.63 20.65
C ARG A 147 -20.76 9.51 21.83
N GLY A 148 -21.66 10.47 21.60
CA GLY A 148 -22.18 11.39 22.63
C GLY A 148 -21.23 12.49 23.10
N ARG A 149 -20.06 12.64 22.47
CA ARG A 149 -19.08 13.70 22.76
C ARG A 149 -18.96 14.66 21.59
N GLN A 150 -18.76 15.95 21.89
CA GLN A 150 -18.34 16.94 20.89
C GLN A 150 -16.82 16.86 20.75
N VAL A 151 -16.34 16.54 19.57
CA VAL A 151 -14.91 16.37 19.29
C VAL A 151 -14.48 17.28 18.14
N ARG A 152 -13.24 17.74 18.20
CA ARG A 152 -12.61 18.58 17.18
C ARG A 152 -11.13 18.27 17.11
N VAL A 153 -10.56 18.28 15.91
CA VAL A 153 -9.12 18.11 15.68
C VAL A 153 -8.51 19.46 15.29
N THR A 154 -7.38 19.78 15.91
CA THR A 154 -6.57 20.97 15.60
C THR A 154 -5.08 20.61 15.75
N PRO A 155 -4.21 21.07 14.80
CA PRO A 155 -4.56 21.83 13.58
C PRO A 155 -5.37 20.98 12.59
N ALA A 156 -6.13 21.63 11.72
CA ALA A 156 -6.75 20.97 10.57
C ALA A 156 -5.70 20.67 9.47
N CYS A 157 -6.05 19.80 8.52
CA CYS A 157 -5.26 19.60 7.31
C CYS A 157 -5.11 20.92 6.53
N ALA A 158 -3.94 21.13 5.92
CA ALA A 158 -3.73 22.23 4.99
C ALA A 158 -4.35 21.97 3.61
N THR A 159 -4.46 20.70 3.24
CA THR A 159 -5.11 20.28 1.98
C THR A 159 -6.60 20.63 2.03
N ALA A 160 -7.05 21.44 1.08
CA ALA A 160 -8.44 21.83 0.97
C ALA A 160 -9.36 20.61 0.80
N GLY A 161 -10.36 20.47 1.67
CA GLY A 161 -11.24 19.31 1.70
C GLY A 161 -10.68 18.07 2.43
N GLY A 162 -9.42 18.10 2.86
CA GLY A 162 -8.68 16.99 3.46
C GLY A 162 -7.82 16.21 2.45
N PRO A 163 -7.01 15.25 2.91
CA PRO A 163 -6.17 14.44 2.04
C PRO A 163 -7.00 13.52 1.14
N MET A 164 -6.39 13.02 0.05
CA MET A 164 -7.03 12.03 -0.82
C MET A 164 -7.30 10.73 -0.05
N VAL A 165 -8.55 10.28 -0.12
CA VAL A 165 -9.01 9.02 0.49
C VAL A 165 -9.53 8.07 -0.58
N LEU A 166 -9.12 6.81 -0.47
CA LEU A 166 -9.57 5.67 -1.27
C LEU A 166 -10.13 4.60 -0.32
N ILE A 167 -11.08 3.82 -0.76
CA ILE A 167 -11.48 2.60 -0.04
C ILE A 167 -10.82 1.40 -0.71
N ALA A 168 -10.07 0.62 0.09
CA ALA A 168 -9.42 -0.60 -0.35
C ALA A 168 -10.30 -1.82 -0.04
N GLY A 169 -10.46 -2.70 -1.04
CA GLY A 169 -11.13 -3.98 -0.85
C GLY A 169 -11.70 -4.56 -2.14
N GLY A 170 -11.92 -5.87 -2.17
CA GLY A 170 -12.40 -6.60 -3.35
C GLY A 170 -13.88 -7.01 -3.28
N SER A 171 -14.71 -6.39 -2.43
CA SER A 171 -16.09 -6.79 -2.21
C SER A 171 -17.09 -5.73 -2.64
N LYS A 172 -18.33 -6.15 -2.89
CA LYS A 172 -19.46 -5.24 -3.13
C LYS A 172 -19.67 -4.24 -1.98
N ALA A 173 -19.40 -4.64 -0.74
CA ALA A 173 -19.50 -3.76 0.41
C ALA A 173 -18.44 -2.65 0.38
N ALA A 174 -17.21 -2.96 -0.07
CA ALA A 174 -16.16 -1.96 -0.24
C ALA A 174 -16.51 -0.96 -1.36
N ALA A 175 -17.00 -1.45 -2.51
CA ALA A 175 -17.44 -0.60 -3.62
C ALA A 175 -18.59 0.35 -3.21
N ARG A 176 -19.60 -0.17 -2.48
CA ARG A 176 -20.68 0.67 -1.94
C ARG A 176 -20.16 1.72 -0.97
N ARG A 177 -19.32 1.32 -0.02
CA ARG A 177 -18.72 2.25 0.96
C ARG A 177 -17.98 3.39 0.26
N ALA A 178 -17.17 3.08 -0.74
CA ALA A 178 -16.47 4.09 -1.52
C ALA A 178 -17.44 5.07 -2.19
N GLY A 179 -18.47 4.57 -2.86
CA GLY A 179 -19.48 5.40 -3.53
C GLY A 179 -20.32 6.23 -2.57
N THR A 180 -20.79 5.65 -1.47
CA THR A 180 -21.58 6.34 -0.43
C THR A 180 -20.86 7.55 0.15
N HIS A 181 -19.55 7.45 0.36
CA HIS A 181 -18.74 8.54 0.94
C HIS A 181 -18.07 9.44 -0.11
N GLY A 182 -18.21 9.17 -1.41
CA GLY A 182 -17.57 9.94 -2.47
C GLY A 182 -16.05 9.77 -2.52
N PHE A 183 -15.52 8.67 -2.00
CA PHE A 183 -14.08 8.35 -2.03
C PHE A 183 -13.71 7.57 -3.29
N GLY A 184 -12.42 7.56 -3.65
CA GLY A 184 -11.92 6.67 -4.68
C GLY A 184 -11.99 5.19 -4.27
N PHE A 185 -11.80 4.27 -5.22
CA PHE A 185 -11.91 2.84 -4.98
C PHE A 185 -10.69 2.08 -5.53
N VAL A 186 -10.05 1.30 -4.65
CA VAL A 186 -8.94 0.41 -5.01
C VAL A 186 -9.38 -1.04 -4.76
N SER A 187 -9.65 -1.78 -5.83
CA SER A 187 -10.00 -3.19 -5.71
C SER A 187 -8.76 -4.07 -5.66
N GLN A 188 -8.80 -5.08 -4.79
CA GLN A 188 -7.79 -6.15 -4.73
C GLN A 188 -8.18 -7.36 -5.59
N THR A 189 -9.41 -7.37 -6.11
CA THR A 189 -9.95 -8.46 -6.92
C THR A 189 -10.49 -7.96 -8.24
N ALA A 190 -10.49 -8.82 -9.25
CA ALA A 190 -11.10 -8.54 -10.56
C ALA A 190 -12.58 -8.94 -10.63
N LEU A 191 -13.31 -8.92 -9.49
CA LEU A 191 -14.70 -9.31 -9.44
C LEU A 191 -15.54 -8.44 -10.39
N PRO A 192 -16.27 -9.05 -11.36
CA PRO A 192 -17.09 -8.31 -12.31
C PRO A 192 -18.18 -7.47 -11.64
N GLY A 193 -18.49 -6.32 -12.21
CA GLY A 193 -19.56 -5.42 -11.76
C GLY A 193 -19.20 -4.54 -10.56
N LEU A 194 -17.98 -4.61 -10.00
CA LEU A 194 -17.57 -3.74 -8.89
C LEU A 194 -17.43 -2.29 -9.32
N LYS A 195 -16.94 -2.04 -10.53
CA LYS A 195 -16.80 -0.69 -11.06
C LYS A 195 -18.17 -0.03 -11.25
N GLU A 196 -19.08 -0.71 -11.93
CA GLU A 196 -20.43 -0.25 -12.18
C GLU A 196 -21.20 -0.01 -10.88
N LEU A 197 -21.04 -0.88 -9.90
CA LEU A 197 -21.62 -0.73 -8.58
C LEU A 197 -21.07 0.52 -7.88
N TYR A 198 -19.75 0.71 -7.84
CA TYR A 198 -19.13 1.90 -7.26
C TYR A 198 -19.64 3.18 -7.92
N GLU A 199 -19.64 3.25 -9.25
CA GLU A 199 -20.09 4.42 -10.00
C GLU A 199 -21.58 4.72 -9.78
N SER A 200 -22.42 3.68 -9.69
CA SER A 200 -23.86 3.84 -9.42
C SER A 200 -24.10 4.36 -8.01
N GLU A 201 -23.36 3.87 -7.02
CA GLU A 201 -23.46 4.36 -5.62
C GLU A 201 -22.98 5.80 -5.50
N CYS A 202 -21.88 6.19 -6.18
CA CYS A 202 -21.47 7.60 -6.23
C CYS A 202 -22.62 8.49 -6.69
N ARG A 203 -23.20 8.17 -7.87
CA ARG A 203 -24.31 8.95 -8.44
C ARG A 203 -25.54 8.98 -7.52
N ALA A 204 -25.87 7.86 -6.89
CA ALA A 204 -27.01 7.78 -5.96
C ALA A 204 -26.85 8.67 -4.74
N HIS A 205 -25.61 8.97 -4.32
CA HIS A 205 -25.30 9.83 -3.18
C HIS A 205 -24.82 11.24 -3.58
N GLY A 206 -24.95 11.62 -4.86
CA GLY A 206 -24.62 12.97 -5.34
C GLY A 206 -23.11 13.21 -5.50
N HIS A 207 -22.32 12.16 -5.66
CA HIS A 207 -20.88 12.23 -5.87
C HIS A 207 -20.50 11.90 -7.31
N GLU A 208 -19.47 12.57 -7.83
CA GLU A 208 -18.80 12.14 -9.05
C GLU A 208 -17.84 10.99 -8.73
N PRO A 209 -17.75 9.94 -9.56
CA PRO A 209 -16.78 8.87 -9.38
C PRO A 209 -15.34 9.41 -9.39
N GLY A 210 -14.58 9.11 -8.33
CA GLY A 210 -13.18 9.48 -8.19
C GLY A 210 -12.22 8.47 -8.83
N MET A 211 -10.96 8.45 -8.34
CA MET A 211 -9.94 7.50 -8.78
C MET A 211 -10.40 6.05 -8.57
N ILE A 212 -10.21 5.22 -9.58
CA ILE A 212 -10.48 3.79 -9.52
C ILE A 212 -9.22 3.03 -9.94
N GLN A 213 -8.89 1.96 -9.18
CA GLN A 213 -7.84 1.03 -9.55
C GLN A 213 -8.33 -0.41 -9.38
N PHE A 214 -8.14 -1.21 -10.42
CA PHE A 214 -8.36 -2.66 -10.40
C PHE A 214 -7.07 -3.39 -10.68
N PRO A 215 -6.90 -4.63 -10.19
CA PRO A 215 -5.77 -5.45 -10.58
C PRO A 215 -5.84 -5.76 -12.09
N VAL A 216 -4.69 -5.76 -12.73
CA VAL A 216 -4.54 -6.20 -14.12
C VAL A 216 -4.11 -7.65 -14.09
N GLU A 217 -4.84 -8.52 -14.76
CA GLU A 217 -4.51 -9.95 -14.84
C GLU A 217 -3.08 -10.15 -15.38
N GLY A 218 -2.32 -11.01 -14.71
CA GLY A 218 -0.94 -11.31 -15.06
C GLY A 218 0.07 -10.16 -14.85
N ALA A 219 -0.36 -9.03 -14.28
CA ALA A 219 0.57 -7.96 -13.93
C ALA A 219 1.26 -8.26 -12.58
N PRO A 220 2.59 -8.14 -12.49
CA PRO A 220 3.29 -8.31 -11.24
C PRO A 220 2.98 -7.19 -10.25
N THR A 221 3.08 -7.50 -8.96
CA THR A 221 2.96 -6.54 -7.86
C THR A 221 4.29 -6.28 -7.16
N THR A 222 5.27 -7.14 -7.41
CA THR A 222 6.65 -7.07 -6.87
C THR A 222 7.63 -7.36 -7.98
N VAL A 223 8.43 -6.36 -8.35
CA VAL A 223 9.42 -6.48 -9.43
C VAL A 223 10.80 -6.09 -8.93
N PHE A 224 11.80 -6.88 -9.32
CA PHE A 224 13.21 -6.53 -9.31
C PHE A 224 13.71 -6.44 -10.76
N VAL A 225 14.82 -5.74 -10.97
CA VAL A 225 15.47 -5.67 -12.29
C VAL A 225 16.94 -6.03 -12.16
N ALA A 226 17.40 -6.96 -12.97
CA ALA A 226 18.76 -7.49 -12.94
C ALA A 226 19.27 -7.76 -14.36
N GLU A 227 20.58 -7.57 -14.58
CA GLU A 227 21.23 -7.99 -15.82
C GLU A 227 21.30 -9.51 -15.93
N ASP A 228 21.65 -10.20 -14.83
CA ASP A 228 21.60 -11.65 -14.70
C ASP A 228 20.40 -12.04 -13.84
N VAL A 229 19.35 -12.54 -14.48
CA VAL A 229 18.09 -12.92 -13.84
C VAL A 229 18.25 -14.22 -13.05
N ASP A 230 19.14 -15.14 -13.50
CA ASP A 230 19.37 -16.40 -12.82
C ASP A 230 20.09 -16.17 -11.49
N GLU A 231 21.19 -15.43 -11.51
CA GLU A 231 21.90 -15.00 -10.29
C GLU A 231 20.96 -14.22 -9.34
N ALA A 232 20.13 -13.34 -9.88
CA ALA A 232 19.20 -12.59 -9.07
C ALA A 232 18.12 -13.46 -8.40
N TRP A 233 17.64 -14.54 -9.04
CA TRP A 233 16.76 -15.51 -8.41
C TRP A 233 17.45 -16.33 -7.31
N ASP A 234 18.73 -16.65 -7.47
CA ASP A 234 19.51 -17.34 -6.43
C ASP A 234 19.64 -16.47 -5.17
N VAL A 235 19.83 -15.17 -5.34
CA VAL A 235 19.98 -14.20 -4.23
C VAL A 235 18.64 -13.78 -3.63
N LEU A 236 17.69 -13.35 -4.45
CA LEU A 236 16.42 -12.76 -4.02
C LEU A 236 15.32 -13.79 -3.78
N GLY A 237 15.40 -14.95 -4.42
CA GLY A 237 14.35 -15.98 -4.39
C GLY A 237 13.88 -16.35 -2.97
N PRO A 238 14.77 -16.60 -2.00
CA PRO A 238 14.36 -16.88 -0.62
C PRO A 238 13.53 -15.75 0.02
N HIS A 239 13.88 -14.50 -0.24
CA HIS A 239 13.17 -13.32 0.26
C HIS A 239 11.78 -13.18 -0.38
N LEU A 240 11.70 -13.35 -1.71
CA LEU A 240 10.44 -13.29 -2.44
C LEU A 240 9.50 -14.43 -2.03
N LEU A 241 10.04 -15.63 -1.81
CA LEU A 241 9.27 -16.76 -1.33
C LEU A 241 8.75 -16.54 0.09
N HIS A 242 9.57 -15.96 0.98
CA HIS A 242 9.12 -15.60 2.33
C HIS A 242 7.93 -14.64 2.27
N ASP A 243 8.02 -13.55 1.50
CA ASP A 243 6.91 -12.59 1.34
C ASP A 243 5.67 -13.27 0.75
N ALA A 244 5.81 -14.12 -0.27
CA ALA A 244 4.72 -14.87 -0.88
C ALA A 244 4.01 -15.78 0.12
N ILE A 245 4.75 -16.58 0.89
CA ILE A 245 4.20 -17.48 1.92
C ILE A 245 3.47 -16.67 3.01
N MET A 246 4.08 -15.58 3.48
CA MET A 246 3.48 -14.74 4.51
C MET A 246 2.22 -14.04 4.01
N ALA A 247 2.23 -13.49 2.79
CA ALA A 247 1.05 -12.88 2.18
C ALA A 247 -0.10 -13.90 2.00
N ALA A 248 0.23 -15.10 1.55
CA ALA A 248 -0.72 -16.19 1.39
C ALA A 248 -1.31 -16.68 2.73
N SER A 249 -0.51 -16.68 3.81
CA SER A 249 -0.95 -17.09 5.15
C SER A 249 -2.01 -16.14 5.73
N TYR A 250 -2.01 -14.88 5.33
CA TYR A 250 -3.02 -13.90 5.76
C TYR A 250 -4.39 -14.10 5.11
N ARG A 251 -4.46 -14.92 4.04
CA ARG A 251 -5.67 -15.19 3.27
C ARG A 251 -5.80 -16.67 2.95
N PRO A 252 -5.97 -17.53 3.95
CA PRO A 252 -6.12 -18.96 3.73
C PRO A 252 -7.36 -19.24 2.87
N GLY A 253 -7.16 -19.94 1.73
CA GLY A 253 -8.23 -20.31 0.82
C GLY A 253 -8.86 -19.18 -0.03
N ASP A 254 -8.30 -17.96 0.02
CA ASP A 254 -8.75 -16.83 -0.81
C ASP A 254 -7.79 -16.61 -1.98
N ASP A 255 -8.12 -17.13 -3.15
CA ASP A 255 -7.36 -16.97 -4.40
C ASP A 255 -7.91 -15.85 -5.30
N SER A 256 -8.86 -15.07 -4.80
CA SER A 256 -9.47 -13.97 -5.56
C SER A 256 -8.59 -12.73 -5.66
N VAL A 257 -7.54 -12.64 -4.83
CA VAL A 257 -6.63 -11.50 -4.76
C VAL A 257 -5.44 -11.69 -5.69
N ALA A 258 -5.30 -10.78 -6.64
CA ALA A 258 -4.29 -10.87 -7.71
C ALA A 258 -2.82 -10.85 -7.24
N SER A 259 -2.54 -10.42 -6.01
CA SER A 259 -1.19 -10.36 -5.44
C SER A 259 -0.79 -11.63 -4.67
N ILE A 260 -1.62 -12.66 -4.61
CA ILE A 260 -1.34 -13.89 -3.87
C ILE A 260 -0.69 -14.92 -4.79
N SER A 261 0.45 -15.45 -4.37
CA SER A 261 1.06 -16.67 -4.88
C SER A 261 0.87 -17.80 -3.88
N ARG A 262 0.71 -19.03 -4.37
CA ARG A 262 0.65 -20.26 -3.56
C ARG A 262 1.91 -21.11 -3.71
N ALA A 263 2.97 -20.55 -4.30
CA ALA A 263 4.23 -21.23 -4.44
C ALA A 263 4.82 -21.59 -3.05
N ASP A 264 5.31 -22.81 -2.94
CA ASP A 264 5.96 -23.36 -1.73
C ASP A 264 7.49 -23.46 -1.87
N SER A 265 8.00 -23.11 -3.02
CA SER A 265 9.43 -23.15 -3.34
C SER A 265 9.82 -22.01 -4.28
N VAL A 266 11.10 -21.61 -4.25
CA VAL A 266 11.64 -20.59 -5.15
C VAL A 266 11.45 -21.01 -6.61
N ALA A 267 11.64 -22.30 -6.93
CA ALA A 267 11.44 -22.82 -8.27
C ALA A 267 9.98 -22.70 -8.73
N ALA A 268 9.03 -23.01 -7.86
CA ALA A 268 7.60 -22.86 -8.14
C ALA A 268 7.23 -21.40 -8.32
N LEU A 269 7.70 -20.50 -7.43
CA LEU A 269 7.44 -19.06 -7.50
C LEU A 269 7.97 -18.46 -8.82
N ARG A 270 9.19 -18.84 -9.21
CA ARG A 270 9.81 -18.41 -10.46
C ARG A 270 9.05 -18.92 -11.70
N ALA A 271 8.50 -20.11 -11.62
CA ALA A 271 7.77 -20.74 -12.73
C ALA A 271 6.35 -20.19 -12.93
N GLU A 272 5.80 -19.42 -11.99
CA GLU A 272 4.47 -18.83 -12.12
C GLU A 272 4.41 -17.85 -13.31
N SER A 273 3.78 -18.28 -14.41
CA SER A 273 3.52 -17.41 -15.56
C SER A 273 2.46 -16.37 -15.19
N GLY A 274 2.82 -15.07 -15.24
CA GLY A 274 1.92 -13.99 -14.80
C GLY A 274 1.72 -13.91 -13.29
N GLY A 275 2.63 -14.52 -12.50
CA GLY A 275 2.62 -14.42 -11.04
C GLY A 275 2.97 -13.02 -10.53
N PRO A 276 2.68 -12.74 -9.24
CA PRO A 276 2.88 -11.43 -8.65
C PRO A 276 4.36 -11.05 -8.45
N TYR A 277 5.28 -12.01 -8.42
CA TYR A 277 6.72 -11.80 -8.21
C TYR A 277 7.49 -12.02 -9.49
N ARG A 278 8.25 -11.02 -9.93
CA ARG A 278 9.03 -11.10 -11.17
C ARG A 278 10.41 -10.46 -10.99
N ILE A 279 11.39 -11.06 -11.63
CA ILE A 279 12.69 -10.41 -11.87
C ILE A 279 12.79 -10.18 -13.37
N PHE A 280 12.86 -8.92 -13.78
CA PHE A 280 12.96 -8.51 -15.17
C PHE A 280 14.42 -8.26 -15.57
N THR A 281 14.74 -8.52 -16.80
CA THR A 281 15.90 -7.89 -17.46
C THR A 281 15.64 -6.40 -17.62
N PRO A 282 16.68 -5.55 -17.80
CA PRO A 282 16.51 -4.13 -18.09
C PRO A 282 15.64 -3.85 -19.34
N ASN A 283 15.71 -4.71 -20.36
CA ASN A 283 14.90 -4.55 -21.57
C ASN A 283 13.42 -4.87 -21.29
N GLU A 284 13.10 -5.94 -20.59
CA GLU A 284 11.73 -6.26 -20.17
C GLU A 284 11.13 -5.13 -19.32
N ALA A 285 11.91 -4.55 -18.41
CA ALA A 285 11.47 -3.40 -17.60
C ALA A 285 11.17 -2.16 -18.48
N VAL A 286 12.00 -1.89 -19.49
CA VAL A 286 11.76 -0.82 -20.48
C VAL A 286 10.47 -1.07 -21.25
N ASP A 287 10.26 -2.27 -21.74
CA ASP A 287 9.07 -2.64 -22.52
C ASP A 287 7.81 -2.59 -21.65
N TYR A 288 7.90 -3.03 -20.41
CA TYR A 288 6.81 -2.93 -19.43
C TYR A 288 6.37 -1.47 -19.20
N ILE A 289 7.34 -0.56 -19.04
CA ILE A 289 7.06 0.87 -18.83
C ILE A 289 6.54 1.53 -20.12
N ARG A 290 7.11 1.19 -21.29
CA ARG A 290 6.63 1.70 -22.59
C ARG A 290 5.23 1.21 -22.93
N GLY A 291 4.81 0.07 -22.37
CA GLY A 291 3.43 -0.40 -22.39
C GLY A 291 2.46 0.42 -21.52
N GLY A 292 2.90 1.58 -20.97
CA GLY A 292 2.07 2.49 -20.17
C GLY A 292 1.89 2.07 -18.72
N ARG A 293 2.71 1.16 -18.20
CA ARG A 293 2.60 0.62 -16.84
C ARG A 293 3.63 1.25 -15.90
N LEU A 294 3.25 1.41 -14.64
CA LEU A 294 4.19 1.75 -13.57
C LEU A 294 4.91 0.48 -13.11
N LEU A 295 6.24 0.51 -13.05
CA LEU A 295 7.05 -0.62 -12.57
C LEU A 295 6.91 -0.72 -11.03
N PRO A 296 6.33 -1.82 -10.49
CA PRO A 296 6.06 -1.94 -9.06
C PRO A 296 7.28 -2.52 -8.33
N LEU A 297 8.20 -1.66 -7.90
CA LEU A 297 9.41 -2.07 -7.20
C LEU A 297 9.15 -2.31 -5.70
N HIS A 298 9.72 -3.38 -5.17
CA HIS A 298 9.68 -3.70 -3.75
C HIS A 298 11.10 -4.00 -3.25
N PRO A 299 11.98 -3.00 -3.15
CA PRO A 299 13.43 -3.22 -3.04
C PRO A 299 13.87 -3.95 -1.78
N LEU A 300 13.13 -3.83 -0.67
CA LEU A 300 13.43 -4.49 0.61
C LEU A 300 12.49 -5.69 0.88
N CYS A 301 11.87 -6.26 -0.15
CA CYS A 301 10.93 -7.37 -0.06
C CYS A 301 11.49 -8.54 0.74
N GLY A 302 10.73 -9.03 1.74
CA GLY A 302 11.14 -10.16 2.56
C GLY A 302 12.46 -9.97 3.30
N GLY A 303 12.82 -8.71 3.60
CA GLY A 303 14.02 -8.37 4.37
C GLY A 303 15.32 -8.43 3.57
N VAL A 304 15.28 -8.19 2.26
CA VAL A 304 16.52 -8.04 1.45
C VAL A 304 17.40 -6.97 2.08
N ALA A 305 18.65 -7.32 2.40
CA ALA A 305 19.60 -6.40 3.01
C ALA A 305 19.85 -5.16 2.12
N PRO A 306 19.99 -3.96 2.69
CA PRO A 306 20.10 -2.73 1.90
C PRO A 306 21.24 -2.72 0.87
N ASP A 307 22.40 -3.26 1.23
CA ASP A 307 23.56 -3.37 0.32
C ASP A 307 23.29 -4.27 -0.89
N VAL A 308 22.50 -5.33 -0.71
CA VAL A 308 22.01 -6.21 -1.77
C VAL A 308 20.89 -5.53 -2.59
N ALA A 309 19.98 -4.81 -1.95
CA ALA A 309 18.82 -4.18 -2.60
C ALA A 309 19.21 -3.00 -3.52
N TRP A 310 20.17 -2.18 -3.11
CA TRP A 310 20.56 -0.98 -3.85
C TRP A 310 21.01 -1.20 -5.29
N PRO A 311 21.84 -2.21 -5.64
CA PRO A 311 22.19 -2.52 -7.02
C PRO A 311 20.96 -2.77 -7.91
N TYR A 312 20.01 -3.58 -7.45
CA TYR A 312 18.78 -3.88 -8.20
C TYR A 312 17.89 -2.64 -8.36
N LEU A 313 17.76 -1.81 -7.31
CA LEU A 313 17.01 -0.57 -7.41
C LEU A 313 17.66 0.40 -8.43
N ARG A 314 18.98 0.53 -8.45
CA ARG A 314 19.70 1.34 -9.44
C ARG A 314 19.51 0.82 -10.86
N CYS A 315 19.57 -0.50 -11.05
CA CYS A 315 19.30 -1.13 -12.35
C CYS A 315 17.88 -0.83 -12.83
N ALA A 316 16.88 -0.97 -11.97
CA ALA A 316 15.48 -0.66 -12.29
C ALA A 316 15.27 0.81 -12.67
N VAL A 317 15.90 1.73 -11.93
CA VAL A 317 15.81 3.17 -12.21
C VAL A 317 16.51 3.54 -13.51
N ALA A 318 17.66 2.92 -13.83
CA ALA A 318 18.32 3.09 -15.11
C ALA A 318 17.45 2.62 -16.29
N ALA A 319 16.79 1.46 -16.14
CA ALA A 319 15.82 0.97 -17.12
C ALA A 319 14.63 1.93 -17.26
N ALA A 320 14.11 2.45 -16.15
CA ALA A 320 13.00 3.42 -16.18
C ALA A 320 13.38 4.74 -16.89
N ALA A 321 14.62 5.22 -16.73
CA ALA A 321 15.11 6.39 -17.45
C ALA A 321 15.22 6.14 -18.97
N ARG A 322 15.72 4.95 -19.38
CA ARG A 322 15.77 4.54 -20.81
C ARG A 322 14.38 4.43 -21.44
N ALA A 323 13.35 4.13 -20.67
CA ALA A 323 11.98 4.02 -21.18
C ALA A 323 11.34 5.37 -21.48
N GLN A 324 11.89 6.48 -20.97
CA GLN A 324 11.37 7.84 -21.12
C GLN A 324 12.08 8.64 -22.23
N GLY A 325 13.25 8.20 -22.64
CA GLY A 325 14.00 8.74 -23.80
C GLY A 325 13.71 7.96 -25.06
#